data_8811eef93d6e849f4d12b05293fbc897
#
_entry.id   8811eef93d6e849f4d12b05293fbc897
#
_cell.length_a   1.000
_cell.length_b   1.000
_cell.length_c   1.000
_cell.angle_alpha   90.00
_cell.angle_beta   90.00
_cell.angle_gamma   90.00
#
_symmetry.space_group_name_H-M   'P 1'
#
loop_
_entity.id
_entity.type
_entity.pdbx_description
1 polymer ?
#
loop_
_entity_poly.entity_id
_entity_poly.type
_entity_poly.pdbx_seq_one_letter_code
_entity_poly.pdbx_strand_id
1 'polypeptide(L)'
;MVSDSCKKRFGKIMMEEMELVAQEEIAPRIYSMILKGEMVAQMLPGQFLHIRVPDGSKLLRRPISISEIDPETQTCRLIYRIEGGGTAIFSQLPIGSKLSVMGPQGNGFDLTDLGQGQKALIIGGGIGVPPLVQVAKQLHEQGVEVEVVVGFATKEAVILEEELSQVAHVTVTTDDGTYGTKGYVSTVIDQMDQEFDAIYSCGAPGMLKYVNTKFHDHPRAYISMESRMACGMGACYACVVHLENESQAAHKRVCEDGPVFGTGTIVM
;
A
#
# COMPACT_ATOMS: atom_id res chain seq x y z
N MET A 1 -16.61 24.42 -3.93
CA MET A 1 -16.41 24.38 -2.47
C MET A 1 -16.02 22.96 -2.15
N VAL A 2 -14.73 22.69 -2.02
CA VAL A 2 -14.20 21.37 -1.64
C VAL A 2 -14.58 21.16 -0.18
N SER A 3 -15.31 20.07 0.11
CA SER A 3 -15.74 19.76 1.47
C SER A 3 -14.53 19.50 2.36
N ASP A 4 -14.54 20.12 3.52
CA ASP A 4 -13.52 20.09 4.58
C ASP A 4 -13.45 18.74 5.33
N SER A 5 -13.76 17.63 4.64
CA SER A 5 -13.89 16.31 5.25
C SER A 5 -12.59 15.50 5.33
N CYS A 6 -11.49 16.03 4.82
CA CYS A 6 -10.18 15.44 5.05
C CYS A 6 -9.59 15.97 6.36
N LYS A 7 -10.26 15.71 7.50
CA LYS A 7 -9.68 15.94 8.82
C LYS A 7 -8.52 14.96 8.98
N LYS A 8 -7.31 15.49 8.77
CA LYS A 8 -6.04 14.82 9.05
C LYS A 8 -6.11 14.14 10.42
N ARG A 9 -6.30 12.83 10.45
CA ARG A 9 -6.06 12.03 11.65
C ARG A 9 -4.55 11.87 11.78
N PHE A 10 -3.89 12.87 12.35
CA PHE A 10 -2.52 12.72 12.80
C PHE A 10 -2.52 11.78 14.02
N GLY A 11 -2.36 10.50 13.78
CA GLY A 11 -1.82 9.62 14.78
C GLY A 11 -0.44 10.16 15.16
N LYS A 12 -0.12 10.20 16.45
CA LYS A 12 1.21 10.61 16.91
C LYS A 12 2.23 9.62 16.36
N ILE A 13 3.17 10.08 15.53
CA ILE A 13 4.28 9.23 15.08
C ILE A 13 5.00 8.71 16.33
N MET A 14 5.07 7.40 16.45
CA MET A 14 5.69 6.71 17.56
C MET A 14 7.05 6.13 17.15
N MET A 15 7.89 5.92 18.15
CA MET A 15 9.11 5.12 18.01
C MET A 15 9.00 3.93 18.93
N GLU A 16 9.10 2.74 18.39
CA GLU A 16 8.96 1.48 19.15
C GLU A 16 9.98 0.43 18.71
N GLU A 17 10.42 -0.40 19.64
CA GLU A 17 11.18 -1.61 19.37
C GLU A 17 10.18 -2.77 19.17
N MET A 18 9.80 -3.02 17.92
CA MET A 18 8.89 -4.12 17.58
C MET A 18 9.65 -5.44 17.43
N GLU A 19 9.00 -6.53 17.81
CA GLU A 19 9.57 -7.88 17.73
C GLU A 19 9.22 -8.56 16.40
N LEU A 20 10.22 -9.11 15.72
CA LEU A 20 10.04 -10.01 14.59
C LEU A 20 9.55 -11.38 15.10
N VAL A 21 8.26 -11.69 14.92
CA VAL A 21 7.66 -12.93 15.43
C VAL A 21 7.53 -14.03 14.38
N ALA A 22 7.48 -13.66 13.10
CA ALA A 22 7.52 -14.60 11.98
C ALA A 22 8.12 -13.96 10.73
N GLN A 23 8.76 -14.77 9.90
CA GLN A 23 9.25 -14.36 8.60
C GLN A 23 9.38 -15.56 7.66
N GLU A 24 8.97 -15.39 6.41
CA GLU A 24 9.08 -16.41 5.37
C GLU A 24 9.25 -15.79 3.98
N GLU A 25 9.88 -16.51 3.07
CA GLU A 25 9.89 -16.17 1.65
C GLU A 25 8.62 -16.74 0.99
N ILE A 26 7.76 -15.86 0.48
CA ILE A 26 6.45 -16.24 -0.12
C ILE A 26 6.49 -16.31 -1.65
N ALA A 27 7.49 -15.70 -2.26
CA ALA A 27 7.80 -15.79 -3.69
C ALA A 27 9.28 -15.39 -3.89
N PRO A 28 9.89 -15.62 -5.05
CA PRO A 28 11.30 -15.30 -5.26
C PRO A 28 11.67 -13.88 -4.86
N ARG A 29 12.50 -13.74 -3.81
CA ARG A 29 12.94 -12.48 -3.21
C ARG A 29 11.84 -11.63 -2.57
N ILE A 30 10.65 -12.18 -2.33
CA ILE A 30 9.54 -11.52 -1.65
C ILE A 30 9.31 -12.21 -0.30
N TYR A 31 9.37 -11.42 0.75
CA TYR A 31 9.28 -11.89 2.14
C TYR A 31 8.06 -11.31 2.83
N SER A 32 7.37 -12.19 3.57
CA SER A 32 6.37 -11.83 4.57
C SER A 32 7.06 -11.74 5.92
N MET A 33 6.86 -10.63 6.64
CA MET A 33 7.41 -10.34 7.96
C MET A 33 6.27 -9.96 8.89
N ILE A 34 6.17 -10.60 10.06
CA ILE A 34 5.20 -10.24 11.09
C ILE A 34 5.94 -9.59 12.25
N LEU A 35 5.54 -8.35 12.57
CA LEU A 35 6.06 -7.58 13.70
C LEU A 35 5.00 -7.46 14.78
N LYS A 36 5.42 -7.58 16.04
CA LYS A 36 4.58 -7.40 17.23
C LYS A 36 4.96 -6.13 17.98
N GLY A 37 3.95 -5.32 18.34
CA GLY A 37 4.16 -4.09 19.11
C GLY A 37 2.86 -3.36 19.43
N GLU A 38 2.93 -2.40 20.35
CA GLU A 38 1.77 -1.64 20.82
C GLU A 38 1.21 -0.66 19.79
N MET A 39 2.07 -0.13 18.90
CA MET A 39 1.64 0.82 17.87
C MET A 39 0.64 0.23 16.88
N VAL A 40 0.53 -1.10 16.80
CA VAL A 40 -0.42 -1.79 15.91
C VAL A 40 -1.85 -1.32 16.13
N ALA A 41 -2.24 -1.02 17.36
CA ALA A 41 -3.57 -0.50 17.71
C ALA A 41 -3.93 0.85 17.05
N GLN A 42 -2.95 1.56 16.51
CA GLN A 42 -3.14 2.87 15.87
C GLN A 42 -2.98 2.83 14.35
N MET A 43 -2.68 1.66 13.78
CA MET A 43 -2.46 1.49 12.34
C MET A 43 -3.77 1.56 11.55
N LEU A 44 -3.66 2.08 10.33
CA LEU A 44 -4.75 2.15 9.36
C LEU A 44 -4.30 1.55 8.02
N PRO A 45 -5.21 0.96 7.23
CA PRO A 45 -4.91 0.45 5.89
C PRO A 45 -4.30 1.52 4.99
N GLY A 46 -3.23 1.17 4.28
CA GLY A 46 -2.52 2.09 3.38
C GLY A 46 -1.42 2.92 4.05
N GLN A 47 -1.25 2.82 5.38
CA GLN A 47 -0.09 3.38 6.06
C GLN A 47 1.16 2.49 5.90
N PHE A 48 2.31 3.02 6.31
CA PHE A 48 3.58 2.31 6.26
C PHE A 48 4.37 2.47 7.58
N LEU A 49 5.37 1.61 7.75
CA LEU A 49 6.35 1.68 8.83
C LEU A 49 7.71 2.06 8.27
N HIS A 50 8.47 2.86 9.00
CA HIS A 50 9.81 3.30 8.64
C HIS A 50 10.83 2.59 9.56
N ILE A 51 11.37 1.47 9.08
CA ILE A 51 12.13 0.50 9.86
C ILE A 51 13.62 0.78 9.76
N ARG A 52 14.32 0.84 10.90
CA ARG A 52 15.77 0.97 10.95
C ARG A 52 16.42 -0.36 10.56
N VAL A 53 17.36 -0.30 9.62
CA VAL A 53 18.19 -1.45 9.29
C VAL A 53 19.17 -1.66 10.44
N PRO A 54 19.26 -2.87 11.03
CA PRO A 54 20.18 -3.13 12.16
C PRO A 54 21.63 -3.34 11.67
N ASP A 55 22.12 -2.38 10.91
CA ASP A 55 23.48 -2.31 10.36
C ASP A 55 23.94 -0.85 10.36
N GLY A 56 25.03 -0.57 11.06
CA GLY A 56 25.57 0.79 11.19
C GLY A 56 25.97 1.46 9.87
N SER A 57 26.19 0.70 8.80
CA SER A 57 26.47 1.23 7.46
C SER A 57 25.21 1.72 6.73
N LYS A 58 24.02 1.41 7.23
CA LYS A 58 22.72 1.76 6.63
C LYS A 58 22.04 2.86 7.44
N LEU A 59 22.38 4.12 7.17
CA LEU A 59 21.91 5.26 7.95
C LEU A 59 20.39 5.48 7.83
N LEU A 60 19.83 5.31 6.64
CA LEU A 60 18.40 5.56 6.41
C LEU A 60 17.53 4.36 6.78
N ARG A 61 16.35 4.65 7.31
CA ARG A 61 15.29 3.66 7.52
C ARG A 61 14.70 3.22 6.18
N ARG A 62 13.94 2.14 6.19
CA ARG A 62 13.23 1.62 5.01
C ARG A 62 11.72 1.78 5.23
N PRO A 63 11.02 2.53 4.37
CA PRO A 63 9.57 2.56 4.37
C PRO A 63 9.05 1.23 3.81
N ILE A 64 8.22 0.55 4.58
CA ILE A 64 7.54 -0.69 4.17
C ILE A 64 6.06 -0.54 4.49
N SER A 65 5.21 -0.72 3.49
CA SER A 65 3.76 -0.64 3.63
C SER A 65 3.21 -1.75 4.52
N ILE A 66 2.18 -1.42 5.29
CA ILE A 66 1.46 -2.38 6.12
C ILE A 66 0.50 -3.17 5.22
N SER A 67 0.62 -4.49 5.25
CA SER A 67 -0.26 -5.41 4.52
C SER A 67 -1.48 -5.80 5.32
N GLU A 68 -1.28 -6.16 6.59
CA GLU A 68 -2.36 -6.57 7.49
C GLU A 68 -2.12 -6.04 8.91
N ILE A 69 -3.22 -5.83 9.62
CA ILE A 69 -3.26 -5.27 10.96
C ILE A 69 -4.12 -6.19 11.84
N ASP A 70 -3.55 -6.71 12.90
CA ASP A 70 -4.27 -7.49 13.91
C ASP A 70 -4.08 -6.83 15.29
N PRO A 71 -5.04 -6.01 15.73
CA PRO A 71 -4.99 -5.36 17.04
C PRO A 71 -5.13 -6.32 18.22
N GLU A 72 -5.78 -7.48 18.02
CA GLU A 72 -6.02 -8.46 19.11
C GLU A 72 -4.72 -9.14 19.53
N THR A 73 -3.92 -9.55 18.55
CA THR A 73 -2.60 -10.15 18.80
C THR A 73 -1.49 -9.10 18.89
N GLN A 74 -1.80 -7.84 18.64
CA GLN A 74 -0.86 -6.73 18.53
C GLN A 74 0.22 -6.99 17.46
N THR A 75 -0.17 -7.57 16.32
CA THR A 75 0.74 -7.86 15.22
C THR A 75 0.35 -7.14 13.93
N CYS A 76 1.34 -6.81 13.12
CA CYS A 76 1.13 -6.38 11.75
C CYS A 76 2.00 -7.20 10.80
N ARG A 77 1.47 -7.45 9.59
CA ARG A 77 2.19 -8.11 8.51
C ARG A 77 2.71 -7.08 7.53
N LEU A 78 3.98 -7.20 7.18
CA LEU A 78 4.64 -6.43 6.15
C LEU A 78 5.10 -7.39 5.06
N ILE A 79 4.91 -7.02 3.80
CA ILE A 79 5.46 -7.81 2.69
C ILE A 79 6.36 -6.89 1.88
N TYR A 80 7.59 -7.35 1.64
CA TYR A 80 8.60 -6.56 0.96
C TYR A 80 9.44 -7.41 -0.01
N ARG A 81 9.96 -6.76 -1.03
CA ARG A 81 10.90 -7.37 -1.98
C ARG A 81 12.34 -6.99 -1.63
N ILE A 82 13.26 -7.92 -1.78
CA ILE A 82 14.68 -7.61 -1.69
C ILE A 82 15.09 -6.79 -2.92
N GLU A 83 15.28 -5.49 -2.72
CA GLU A 83 15.74 -4.57 -3.78
C GLU A 83 17.17 -4.04 -3.53
N GLY A 84 17.62 -4.06 -2.28
CA GLY A 84 18.95 -3.57 -1.92
C GLY A 84 19.43 -4.12 -0.59
N GLY A 85 20.60 -3.67 -0.16
CA GLY A 85 21.27 -4.21 1.04
C GLY A 85 20.44 -4.10 2.33
N GLY A 86 19.57 -3.11 2.47
CA GLY A 86 18.73 -2.97 3.67
C GLY A 86 17.67 -4.08 3.77
N THR A 87 16.92 -4.32 2.69
CA THR A 87 15.90 -5.37 2.63
C THR A 87 16.53 -6.77 2.60
N ALA A 88 17.75 -6.91 2.05
CA ALA A 88 18.51 -8.15 2.15
C ALA A 88 18.94 -8.47 3.60
N ILE A 89 19.25 -7.46 4.41
CA ILE A 89 19.53 -7.66 5.84
C ILE A 89 18.24 -8.08 6.56
N PHE A 90 17.09 -7.45 6.27
CA PHE A 90 15.83 -7.85 6.90
C PHE A 90 15.51 -9.33 6.66
N SER A 91 15.70 -9.85 5.44
CA SER A 91 15.38 -11.25 5.12
C SER A 91 16.25 -12.28 5.86
N GLN A 92 17.32 -11.85 6.51
CA GLN A 92 18.26 -12.74 7.24
C GLN A 92 18.13 -12.59 8.77
N LEU A 93 17.21 -11.76 9.25
CA LEU A 93 17.05 -11.55 10.68
C LEU A 93 16.46 -12.80 11.36
N PRO A 94 17.01 -13.23 12.49
CA PRO A 94 16.42 -14.32 13.26
C PRO A 94 15.10 -13.86 13.92
N ILE A 95 14.16 -14.80 14.06
CA ILE A 95 12.95 -14.59 14.85
C ILE A 95 13.31 -14.19 16.28
N GLY A 96 12.56 -13.26 16.87
CA GLY A 96 12.86 -12.64 18.17
C GLY A 96 13.73 -11.37 18.06
N SER A 97 14.21 -11.01 16.84
CA SER A 97 14.94 -9.75 16.65
C SER A 97 14.06 -8.56 17.02
N LYS A 98 14.66 -7.57 17.68
CA LYS A 98 14.00 -6.27 17.95
C LYS A 98 14.41 -5.27 16.87
N LEU A 99 13.41 -4.64 16.27
CA LEU A 99 13.57 -3.66 15.22
C LEU A 99 13.06 -2.30 15.68
N SER A 100 13.91 -1.29 15.57
CA SER A 100 13.49 0.09 15.82
C SER A 100 12.62 0.58 14.68
N VAL A 101 11.34 0.77 14.96
CA VAL A 101 10.29 1.14 14.02
C VAL A 101 9.77 2.54 14.34
N MET A 102 9.64 3.36 13.34
CA MET A 102 8.97 4.66 13.41
C MET A 102 7.66 4.58 12.63
N GLY A 103 6.55 4.85 13.27
CA GLY A 103 5.22 4.73 12.64
C GLY A 103 4.06 4.87 13.63
N PRO A 104 2.84 4.51 13.20
CA PRO A 104 2.46 4.36 11.80
C PRO A 104 2.56 5.70 11.07
N GLN A 105 2.92 5.68 9.79
CA GLN A 105 3.17 6.89 9.02
C GLN A 105 2.26 7.05 7.82
N GLY A 106 2.04 8.30 7.45
CA GLY A 106 1.21 8.69 6.33
C GLY A 106 -0.29 8.59 6.63
N ASN A 107 -1.05 9.01 5.64
CA ASN A 107 -2.52 8.89 5.63
C ASN A 107 -2.89 7.57 4.97
N GLY A 108 -3.77 6.80 5.60
CA GLY A 108 -4.32 5.58 5.03
C GLY A 108 -5.37 5.84 3.96
N PHE A 109 -5.92 4.77 3.40
CA PHE A 109 -7.08 4.85 2.52
C PHE A 109 -8.34 5.24 3.31
N ASP A 110 -9.19 6.05 2.69
CA ASP A 110 -10.50 6.38 3.24
C ASP A 110 -11.50 5.27 2.88
N LEU A 111 -11.89 4.50 3.88
CA LEU A 111 -12.87 3.41 3.77
C LEU A 111 -14.21 3.77 4.45
N THR A 112 -14.38 5.04 4.85
CA THR A 112 -15.61 5.49 5.51
C THR A 112 -16.74 5.63 4.49
N ASP A 113 -17.99 5.61 5.00
CA ASP A 113 -19.20 5.82 4.20
C ASP A 113 -19.35 4.83 3.01
N LEU A 114 -18.80 3.63 3.16
CA LEU A 114 -19.05 2.48 2.28
C LEU A 114 -19.68 1.34 3.07
N GLY A 115 -20.60 0.62 2.43
CA GLY A 115 -21.34 -0.46 3.09
C GLY A 115 -22.10 -1.35 2.12
N GLN A 116 -23.07 -2.06 2.65
CA GLN A 116 -23.86 -3.04 1.92
C GLN A 116 -24.51 -2.47 0.64
N GLY A 117 -24.34 -3.17 -0.46
CA GLY A 117 -24.87 -2.82 -1.78
C GLY A 117 -24.00 -1.87 -2.60
N GLN A 118 -22.87 -1.45 -2.04
CA GLN A 118 -21.87 -0.65 -2.77
C GLN A 118 -20.75 -1.54 -3.30
N LYS A 119 -20.05 -1.04 -4.34
CA LYS A 119 -18.99 -1.76 -5.04
C LYS A 119 -17.68 -1.02 -4.98
N ALA A 120 -16.61 -1.74 -4.71
CA ALA A 120 -15.26 -1.20 -4.73
C ALA A 120 -14.35 -1.96 -5.70
N LEU A 121 -13.51 -1.22 -6.43
CA LEU A 121 -12.46 -1.77 -7.27
C LEU A 121 -11.11 -1.59 -6.60
N ILE A 122 -10.39 -2.68 -6.44
CA ILE A 122 -9.00 -2.69 -5.94
C ILE A 122 -8.06 -3.04 -7.10
N ILE A 123 -7.05 -2.19 -7.33
CA ILE A 123 -6.11 -2.36 -8.44
C ILE A 123 -4.69 -2.46 -7.88
N GLY A 124 -4.09 -3.63 -7.96
CA GLY A 124 -2.75 -3.90 -7.43
C GLY A 124 -1.73 -4.25 -8.50
N GLY A 125 -0.46 -3.83 -8.31
CA GLY A 125 0.61 -4.21 -9.22
C GLY A 125 1.88 -4.68 -8.48
N GLY A 126 2.29 -5.94 -8.68
CA GLY A 126 3.50 -6.49 -8.09
C GLY A 126 3.54 -6.31 -6.57
N ILE A 127 4.62 -5.70 -6.05
CA ILE A 127 4.78 -5.44 -4.61
C ILE A 127 3.84 -4.34 -4.07
N GLY A 128 3.02 -3.73 -4.90
CA GLY A 128 1.93 -2.83 -4.47
C GLY A 128 0.64 -3.57 -4.07
N VAL A 129 0.54 -4.88 -4.28
CA VAL A 129 -0.62 -5.68 -3.86
C VAL A 129 -0.75 -5.80 -2.33
N PRO A 130 0.34 -6.05 -1.56
CA PRO A 130 0.26 -6.20 -0.11
C PRO A 130 -0.51 -5.11 0.66
N PRO A 131 -0.30 -3.80 0.47
CA PRO A 131 -1.04 -2.78 1.20
C PRO A 131 -2.56 -2.74 0.92
N LEU A 132 -3.01 -3.45 -0.11
CA LEU A 132 -4.42 -3.53 -0.49
C LEU A 132 -5.17 -4.69 0.18
N VAL A 133 -4.47 -5.64 0.80
CA VAL A 133 -5.08 -6.79 1.49
C VAL A 133 -5.98 -6.34 2.63
N GLN A 134 -5.48 -5.48 3.52
CA GLN A 134 -6.27 -4.96 4.64
C GLN A 134 -7.45 -4.11 4.15
N VAL A 135 -7.29 -3.40 3.03
CA VAL A 135 -8.38 -2.64 2.39
C VAL A 135 -9.50 -3.59 1.95
N ALA A 136 -9.15 -4.68 1.23
CA ALA A 136 -10.11 -5.67 0.76
C ALA A 136 -10.86 -6.33 1.94
N LYS A 137 -10.15 -6.74 2.99
CA LYS A 137 -10.73 -7.35 4.19
C LYS A 137 -11.72 -6.43 4.88
N GLN A 138 -11.35 -5.17 5.13
CA GLN A 138 -12.24 -4.22 5.81
C GLN A 138 -13.46 -3.85 4.97
N LEU A 139 -13.33 -3.68 3.66
CA LEU A 139 -14.46 -3.43 2.77
C LEU A 139 -15.44 -4.62 2.75
N HIS A 140 -14.90 -5.85 2.69
CA HIS A 140 -15.71 -7.06 2.78
C HIS A 140 -16.48 -7.15 4.12
N GLU A 141 -15.83 -6.87 5.24
CA GLU A 141 -16.44 -6.82 6.57
C GLU A 141 -17.55 -5.76 6.68
N GLN A 142 -17.45 -4.67 5.92
CA GLN A 142 -18.49 -3.64 5.81
C GLN A 142 -19.65 -4.04 4.86
N GLY A 143 -19.57 -5.20 4.22
CA GLY A 143 -20.58 -5.69 3.27
C GLY A 143 -20.49 -5.08 1.87
N VAL A 144 -19.34 -4.47 1.53
CA VAL A 144 -19.06 -3.96 0.18
C VAL A 144 -18.74 -5.11 -0.76
N GLU A 145 -19.24 -5.08 -1.97
CA GLU A 145 -18.87 -6.00 -3.05
C GLU A 145 -17.49 -5.57 -3.59
N VAL A 146 -16.48 -6.42 -3.43
CA VAL A 146 -15.09 -6.09 -3.75
C VAL A 146 -14.63 -6.84 -5.00
N GLU A 147 -14.27 -6.09 -6.04
CA GLU A 147 -13.57 -6.57 -7.23
C GLU A 147 -12.08 -6.23 -7.13
N VAL A 148 -11.23 -7.21 -7.37
CA VAL A 148 -9.77 -7.06 -7.31
C VAL A 148 -9.15 -7.40 -8.65
N VAL A 149 -8.38 -6.48 -9.23
CA VAL A 149 -7.58 -6.73 -10.41
C VAL A 149 -6.10 -6.55 -10.05
N VAL A 150 -5.32 -7.62 -10.13
CA VAL A 150 -3.90 -7.58 -9.80
C VAL A 150 -3.03 -7.98 -10.98
N GLY A 151 -1.91 -7.28 -11.16
CA GLY A 151 -0.97 -7.50 -12.25
C GLY A 151 0.43 -7.87 -11.73
N PHE A 152 1.05 -8.84 -12.38
CA PHE A 152 2.39 -9.31 -12.09
C PHE A 152 3.18 -9.52 -13.39
N ALA A 153 4.51 -9.62 -13.29
CA ALA A 153 5.33 -9.88 -14.48
C ALA A 153 5.14 -11.30 -14.99
N THR A 154 5.15 -12.28 -14.09
CA THR A 154 5.10 -13.74 -14.38
C THR A 154 4.29 -14.47 -13.31
N LYS A 155 3.96 -15.73 -13.56
CA LYS A 155 3.28 -16.61 -12.59
C LYS A 155 4.03 -16.73 -11.26
N GLU A 156 5.36 -16.84 -11.29
CA GLU A 156 6.18 -17.00 -10.09
C GLU A 156 6.17 -15.76 -9.19
N ALA A 157 5.79 -14.60 -9.74
CA ALA A 157 5.67 -13.35 -9.00
C ALA A 157 4.28 -13.14 -8.38
N VAL A 158 3.31 -14.02 -8.70
CA VAL A 158 1.95 -13.91 -8.16
C VAL A 158 1.96 -14.21 -6.66
N ILE A 159 1.44 -13.27 -5.89
CA ILE A 159 1.31 -13.37 -4.43
C ILE A 159 -0.11 -12.97 -4.00
N LEU A 160 -0.57 -13.51 -2.87
CA LEU A 160 -1.78 -13.09 -2.15
C LEU A 160 -3.12 -13.33 -2.89
N GLU A 161 -3.12 -14.04 -4.03
CA GLU A 161 -4.34 -14.34 -4.77
C GLU A 161 -5.35 -15.13 -3.93
N GLU A 162 -4.87 -16.20 -3.24
CA GLU A 162 -5.73 -17.02 -2.39
C GLU A 162 -6.32 -16.23 -1.21
N GLU A 163 -5.51 -15.38 -0.59
CA GLU A 163 -5.95 -14.55 0.55
C GLU A 163 -7.01 -13.52 0.10
N LEU A 164 -6.80 -12.86 -1.02
CA LEU A 164 -7.74 -11.90 -1.59
C LEU A 164 -9.03 -12.57 -2.05
N SER A 165 -8.94 -13.79 -2.60
CA SER A 165 -10.11 -14.55 -3.09
C SER A 165 -11.05 -15.00 -1.96
N GLN A 166 -10.62 -14.94 -0.70
CA GLN A 166 -11.51 -15.21 0.44
C GLN A 166 -12.49 -14.07 0.72
N VAL A 167 -12.18 -12.86 0.26
CA VAL A 167 -12.95 -11.64 0.59
C VAL A 167 -13.37 -10.83 -0.65
N ALA A 168 -12.97 -11.26 -1.85
CA ALA A 168 -13.22 -10.52 -3.09
C ALA A 168 -13.28 -11.45 -4.30
N HIS A 169 -13.82 -10.95 -5.41
CA HIS A 169 -13.62 -11.56 -6.72
C HIS A 169 -12.29 -11.07 -7.31
N VAL A 170 -11.36 -12.00 -7.57
CA VAL A 170 -9.99 -11.68 -7.98
C VAL A 170 -9.73 -12.05 -9.43
N THR A 171 -9.24 -11.09 -10.20
CA THR A 171 -8.72 -11.31 -11.55
C THR A 171 -7.21 -11.04 -11.58
N VAL A 172 -6.43 -12.04 -11.97
CA VAL A 172 -4.97 -11.92 -12.10
C VAL A 172 -4.59 -11.71 -13.56
N THR A 173 -3.66 -10.76 -13.78
CA THR A 173 -3.00 -10.57 -15.08
C THR A 173 -1.50 -10.84 -14.95
N THR A 174 -0.87 -11.37 -16.01
CA THR A 174 0.59 -11.46 -16.10
C THR A 174 1.07 -10.89 -17.42
N ASP A 175 2.15 -10.12 -17.38
CA ASP A 175 2.70 -9.44 -18.56
C ASP A 175 3.05 -10.44 -19.67
N ASP A 176 3.64 -11.58 -19.29
CA ASP A 176 4.07 -12.63 -20.20
C ASP A 176 2.95 -13.63 -20.58
N GLY A 177 1.81 -13.63 -19.85
CA GLY A 177 0.69 -14.52 -20.07
C GLY A 177 0.90 -15.93 -19.52
N THR A 178 1.83 -16.12 -18.59
CA THR A 178 2.09 -17.45 -17.98
C THR A 178 1.03 -17.85 -16.96
N TYR A 179 0.20 -16.90 -16.51
CA TYR A 179 -0.91 -17.14 -15.58
C TYR A 179 -2.00 -16.07 -15.73
N GLY A 180 -3.26 -16.45 -15.53
CA GLY A 180 -4.42 -15.54 -15.62
C GLY A 180 -4.57 -14.92 -17.01
N THR A 181 -4.98 -13.66 -17.05
CA THR A 181 -5.13 -12.89 -18.30
C THR A 181 -3.78 -12.34 -18.74
N LYS A 182 -3.41 -12.53 -20.01
CA LYS A 182 -2.19 -11.94 -20.56
C LYS A 182 -2.31 -10.43 -20.70
N GLY A 183 -1.37 -9.70 -20.16
CA GLY A 183 -1.27 -8.25 -20.28
C GLY A 183 -1.28 -7.56 -18.93
N TYR A 184 -1.57 -6.26 -18.94
CA TYR A 184 -1.63 -5.41 -17.76
C TYR A 184 -3.03 -5.36 -17.15
N VAL A 185 -3.15 -4.83 -15.94
CA VAL A 185 -4.45 -4.61 -15.29
C VAL A 185 -5.42 -3.81 -16.15
N SER A 186 -4.93 -2.88 -16.99
CA SER A 186 -5.71 -2.12 -17.95
C SER A 186 -6.47 -3.01 -18.95
N THR A 187 -5.89 -4.15 -19.35
CA THR A 187 -6.54 -5.09 -20.27
C THR A 187 -7.86 -5.64 -19.74
N VAL A 188 -7.94 -5.83 -18.43
CA VAL A 188 -9.16 -6.28 -17.75
C VAL A 188 -10.07 -5.10 -17.45
N ILE A 189 -9.54 -4.03 -16.85
CA ILE A 189 -10.31 -2.88 -16.38
C ILE A 189 -11.00 -2.15 -17.54
N ASP A 190 -10.39 -2.10 -18.74
CA ASP A 190 -10.98 -1.45 -19.92
C ASP A 190 -12.17 -2.24 -20.52
N GLN A 191 -12.36 -3.49 -20.10
CA GLN A 191 -13.49 -4.34 -20.49
C GLN A 191 -14.58 -4.42 -19.42
N MET A 192 -14.39 -3.77 -18.27
CA MET A 192 -15.41 -3.73 -17.22
C MET A 192 -16.48 -2.69 -17.55
N ASP A 193 -17.74 -3.13 -17.65
CA ASP A 193 -18.90 -2.26 -17.90
C ASP A 193 -19.61 -1.81 -16.60
N GLN A 194 -19.04 -2.12 -15.43
CA GLN A 194 -19.65 -1.77 -14.15
C GLN A 194 -19.04 -0.51 -13.56
N GLU A 195 -19.87 0.26 -12.86
CA GLU A 195 -19.46 1.40 -12.07
C GLU A 195 -19.09 0.97 -10.65
N PHE A 196 -18.15 1.69 -10.06
CA PHE A 196 -17.69 1.46 -8.69
C PHE A 196 -17.91 2.71 -7.84
N ASP A 197 -18.29 2.53 -6.59
CA ASP A 197 -18.44 3.62 -5.61
C ASP A 197 -17.09 4.13 -5.09
N ALA A 198 -16.07 3.26 -5.07
CA ALA A 198 -14.72 3.63 -4.69
C ALA A 198 -13.66 2.78 -5.42
N ILE A 199 -12.48 3.37 -5.60
CA ILE A 199 -11.34 2.75 -6.29
C ILE A 199 -10.08 2.95 -5.47
N TYR A 200 -9.37 1.85 -5.23
CA TYR A 200 -8.14 1.84 -4.42
C TYR A 200 -7.00 1.21 -5.21
N SER A 201 -5.86 1.88 -5.27
CA SER A 201 -4.75 1.35 -6.06
C SER A 201 -3.39 1.56 -5.44
N CYS A 202 -2.50 0.57 -5.69
CA CYS A 202 -1.09 0.63 -5.33
C CYS A 202 -0.28 -0.24 -6.29
N GLY A 203 0.86 0.26 -6.78
CA GLY A 203 1.71 -0.48 -7.71
C GLY A 203 2.73 0.38 -8.44
N ALA A 204 3.24 -0.15 -9.55
CA ALA A 204 4.26 0.51 -10.35
C ALA A 204 3.78 1.87 -10.92
N PRO A 205 4.69 2.85 -11.09
CA PRO A 205 4.33 4.20 -11.58
C PRO A 205 3.51 4.21 -12.87
N GLY A 206 3.81 3.33 -13.83
CA GLY A 206 3.05 3.23 -15.08
C GLY A 206 1.60 2.79 -14.87
N MET A 207 1.36 1.85 -13.93
CA MET A 207 0.02 1.43 -13.54
C MET A 207 -0.73 2.56 -12.82
N LEU A 208 -0.08 3.22 -11.87
CA LEU A 208 -0.70 4.33 -11.14
C LEU A 208 -1.03 5.51 -12.07
N LYS A 209 -0.18 5.78 -13.07
CA LYS A 209 -0.47 6.78 -14.10
C LYS A 209 -1.73 6.42 -14.91
N TYR A 210 -1.87 5.15 -15.31
CA TYR A 210 -3.10 4.68 -15.97
C TYR A 210 -4.33 4.90 -15.09
N VAL A 211 -4.27 4.49 -13.81
CA VAL A 211 -5.38 4.66 -12.86
C VAL A 211 -5.70 6.14 -12.64
N ASN A 212 -4.68 6.98 -12.45
CA ASN A 212 -4.84 8.42 -12.28
C ASN A 212 -5.53 9.08 -13.48
N THR A 213 -5.19 8.64 -14.70
CA THR A 213 -5.80 9.16 -15.93
C THR A 213 -7.22 8.64 -16.13
N LYS A 214 -7.44 7.32 -15.95
CA LYS A 214 -8.74 6.69 -16.21
C LYS A 214 -9.81 7.15 -15.23
N PHE A 215 -9.44 7.33 -13.98
CA PHE A 215 -10.35 7.67 -12.88
C PHE A 215 -10.12 9.10 -12.35
N HIS A 216 -9.60 9.98 -13.21
CA HIS A 216 -9.22 11.35 -12.84
C HIS A 216 -10.31 12.11 -12.11
N ASP A 217 -11.53 12.06 -12.61
CA ASP A 217 -12.67 12.80 -12.08
C ASP A 217 -13.56 11.98 -11.13
N HIS A 218 -13.13 10.77 -10.80
CA HIS A 218 -13.89 9.91 -9.89
C HIS A 218 -13.76 10.42 -8.44
N PRO A 219 -14.88 10.67 -7.72
CA PRO A 219 -14.86 11.34 -6.42
C PRO A 219 -14.14 10.55 -5.31
N ARG A 220 -14.02 9.24 -5.48
CA ARG A 220 -13.43 8.31 -4.49
C ARG A 220 -12.47 7.33 -5.12
N ALA A 221 -11.60 7.81 -5.99
CA ALA A 221 -10.49 7.02 -6.53
C ALA A 221 -9.17 7.47 -5.92
N TYR A 222 -8.39 6.49 -5.46
CA TYR A 222 -7.17 6.73 -4.70
C TYR A 222 -5.99 5.94 -5.28
N ILE A 223 -4.84 6.59 -5.28
CA ILE A 223 -3.54 6.01 -5.62
C ILE A 223 -2.61 6.09 -4.41
N SER A 224 -1.93 4.98 -4.09
CA SER A 224 -0.89 4.95 -3.06
C SER A 224 0.49 5.05 -3.71
N MET A 225 1.21 6.11 -3.38
CA MET A 225 2.50 6.45 -3.98
C MET A 225 3.67 5.91 -3.16
N GLU A 226 4.68 5.42 -3.85
CA GLU A 226 5.98 5.12 -3.26
C GLU A 226 6.99 6.23 -3.58
N SER A 227 7.86 6.51 -2.63
CA SER A 227 8.96 7.46 -2.81
C SER A 227 10.17 7.09 -1.97
N ARG A 228 11.34 7.50 -2.43
CA ARG A 228 12.54 7.44 -1.57
C ARG A 228 12.38 8.40 -0.41
N MET A 229 12.60 7.91 0.79
CA MET A 229 12.45 8.68 2.02
C MET A 229 13.76 8.75 2.80
N ALA A 230 14.04 9.92 3.36
CA ALA A 230 15.12 10.10 4.32
C ALA A 230 14.57 10.19 5.74
N CYS A 231 13.84 11.26 6.09
CA CYS A 231 13.31 11.45 7.44
C CYS A 231 12.02 10.67 7.71
N GLY A 232 11.14 10.48 6.71
CA GLY A 232 9.83 9.85 6.84
C GLY A 232 8.79 10.64 7.64
N MET A 233 9.10 11.87 8.09
CA MET A 233 8.26 12.69 8.98
C MET A 233 8.02 14.12 8.41
N GLY A 234 8.12 14.29 7.12
CA GLY A 234 7.82 15.55 6.45
C GLY A 234 8.87 16.65 6.55
N ALA A 235 9.98 16.45 7.27
CA ALA A 235 10.95 17.52 7.55
C ALA A 235 11.97 17.78 6.44
N CYS A 236 12.38 16.74 5.66
CA CYS A 236 13.52 16.85 4.74
C CYS A 236 13.14 17.14 3.28
N TYR A 237 11.88 17.05 2.92
CA TYR A 237 11.36 17.26 1.55
C TYR A 237 11.97 16.34 0.47
N ALA A 238 12.50 15.18 0.85
CA ALA A 238 13.06 14.22 -0.10
C ALA A 238 12.00 13.42 -0.89
N CYS A 239 10.76 13.35 -0.39
CA CYS A 239 9.68 12.55 -0.94
C CYS A 239 8.52 13.40 -1.50
N VAL A 240 8.85 14.54 -2.12
CA VAL A 240 7.84 15.45 -2.67
C VAL A 240 7.26 14.95 -3.99
N VAL A 241 5.97 15.22 -4.18
CA VAL A 241 5.23 15.12 -5.44
C VAL A 241 4.57 16.46 -5.73
N HIS A 242 4.43 16.82 -7.01
CA HIS A 242 3.80 18.08 -7.41
C HIS A 242 2.28 17.92 -7.51
N LEU A 243 1.58 19.01 -7.20
CA LEU A 243 0.12 19.07 -7.37
C LEU A 243 -0.23 19.32 -8.84
N GLU A 244 -1.30 18.69 -9.31
CA GLU A 244 -1.86 18.94 -10.62
C GLU A 244 -2.60 20.28 -10.64
N ASN A 245 -2.52 20.99 -11.74
CA ASN A 245 -3.20 22.29 -11.96
C ASN A 245 -2.83 23.42 -10.99
N GLU A 246 -1.73 23.28 -10.26
CA GLU A 246 -1.19 24.34 -9.39
C GLU A 246 0.19 24.82 -9.86
N SER A 247 0.71 25.86 -9.21
CA SER A 247 2.05 26.38 -9.50
C SER A 247 3.12 25.28 -9.25
N GLN A 248 4.24 25.35 -9.98
CA GLN A 248 5.38 24.41 -9.77
C GLN A 248 5.92 24.42 -8.33
N ALA A 249 5.60 25.44 -7.54
CA ALA A 249 5.97 25.51 -6.12
C ALA A 249 5.02 24.69 -5.22
N ALA A 250 3.83 24.33 -5.70
CA ALA A 250 2.88 23.56 -4.91
C ALA A 250 3.25 22.08 -4.93
N HIS A 251 3.46 21.52 -3.75
CA HIS A 251 3.89 20.13 -3.57
C HIS A 251 3.30 19.51 -2.32
N LYS A 252 3.27 18.19 -2.30
CA LYS A 252 2.92 17.34 -1.15
C LYS A 252 4.09 16.40 -0.83
N ARG A 253 4.16 15.94 0.40
CA ARG A 253 5.16 14.99 0.87
C ARG A 253 4.53 13.61 1.03
N VAL A 254 5.04 12.63 0.31
CA VAL A 254 4.49 11.26 0.35
C VAL A 254 4.45 10.71 1.78
N CYS A 255 5.46 11.00 2.60
CA CYS A 255 5.54 10.49 3.97
C CYS A 255 4.58 11.14 4.97
N GLU A 256 4.04 12.33 4.67
CA GLU A 256 3.18 13.07 5.60
C GLU A 256 1.80 13.38 5.01
N ASP A 257 1.79 13.91 3.78
CA ASP A 257 0.55 14.28 3.10
C ASP A 257 -0.08 13.09 2.34
N GLY A 258 0.73 12.07 1.98
CA GLY A 258 0.36 10.79 1.41
C GLY A 258 0.53 9.65 2.44
N PRO A 259 0.85 8.42 2.01
CA PRO A 259 1.15 8.01 0.64
C PRO A 259 -0.09 7.95 -0.27
N VAL A 260 -1.30 7.98 0.28
CA VAL A 260 -2.55 7.90 -0.45
C VAL A 260 -3.01 9.29 -0.89
N PHE A 261 -3.27 9.44 -2.18
CA PHE A 261 -3.78 10.66 -2.80
C PHE A 261 -5.00 10.33 -3.66
N GLY A 262 -5.95 11.27 -3.76
CA GLY A 262 -7.01 11.16 -4.75
C GLY A 262 -6.46 11.26 -6.17
N THR A 263 -7.07 10.56 -7.13
CA THR A 263 -6.74 10.72 -8.55
C THR A 263 -6.95 12.16 -8.99
N GLY A 264 -6.20 12.64 -9.98
CA GLY A 264 -6.25 14.03 -10.46
C GLY A 264 -5.68 15.08 -9.50
N THR A 265 -5.10 14.67 -8.35
CA THR A 265 -4.55 15.63 -7.38
C THR A 265 -3.05 15.83 -7.51
N ILE A 266 -2.32 14.86 -8.01
CA ILE A 266 -0.86 14.90 -8.15
C ILE A 266 -0.43 14.57 -9.58
N VAL A 267 0.69 15.18 -9.99
CA VAL A 267 1.32 14.89 -11.28
C VAL A 267 1.99 13.52 -11.23
N MET A 268 1.69 12.68 -12.23
CA MET A 268 2.21 11.32 -12.38
C MET A 268 3.24 11.21 -13.53
#